data_707a5ff375d745b752ad39bba21a8a5d
#
_entry.id   707a5ff375d745b752ad39bba21a8a5d
#
_cell.length_a   1.000
_cell.length_b   1.000
_cell.length_c   1.000
_cell.angle_alpha   90.00
_cell.angle_beta   90.00
_cell.angle_gamma   90.00
#
_symmetry.space_group_name_H-M   'P 1'
#
loop_
_entity.id
_entity.type
_entity.pdbx_description
1 polymer ?
#
loop_
_entity_poly.entity_id
_entity_poly.type
_entity_poly.pdbx_seq_one_letter_code
_entity_poly.pdbx_strand_id
1 'polypeptide(L)'
;MKPNRVLLQATSIIIALVITVYFSYAKVVCAETQGKIVRIIKKIEIKGNQRISTTAIRSSIRAKEGDPYDPQLVSQDVDAIWSLGFFDNIEVELEEMTDGLKVVFLVTERAVIDEIQFQGNKKIKAKKLKKQIEIKEGDYVKPYLLKLDEDKIKELYIKKCFQRIQVHAESKVADGKTVVVFNIEEGPKIRIAKITFAGNKNFKR
;
A
#
# COMPACT_ATOMS: atom_id res chain seq x y z
N MET A 1 67.66 -19.38 53.06
CA MET A 1 67.34 -19.31 51.62
C MET A 1 66.15 -18.42 51.45
N LYS A 2 66.28 -17.23 50.82
CA LYS A 2 65.17 -16.32 50.58
C LYS A 2 64.50 -16.76 49.30
N PRO A 3 63.15 -16.91 49.26
CA PRO A 3 62.45 -17.30 48.06
C PRO A 3 62.54 -16.22 47.00
N ASN A 4 62.84 -16.62 45.77
CA ASN A 4 63.07 -15.77 44.61
C ASN A 4 61.82 -14.98 44.26
N ARG A 5 61.77 -13.67 44.64
CA ARG A 5 60.60 -12.79 44.41
C ARG A 5 60.21 -12.68 42.94
N VAL A 6 61.11 -12.91 42.03
CA VAL A 6 60.86 -12.86 40.58
C VAL A 6 60.06 -14.06 40.09
N LEU A 7 60.26 -15.26 40.67
CA LEU A 7 59.42 -16.45 40.32
C LEU A 7 57.98 -16.31 40.81
N LEU A 8 57.76 -15.71 41.98
CA LEU A 8 56.40 -15.50 42.51
C LEU A 8 55.63 -14.46 41.70
N GLN A 9 56.30 -13.43 41.17
CA GLN A 9 55.62 -12.45 40.31
C GLN A 9 55.27 -13.01 38.94
N ALA A 10 56.14 -13.84 38.34
CA ALA A 10 55.87 -14.46 37.05
C ALA A 10 54.70 -15.45 37.11
N THR A 11 54.58 -16.23 38.19
CA THR A 11 53.44 -17.15 38.38
C THR A 11 52.11 -16.42 38.59
N SER A 12 52.14 -15.27 39.31
CA SER A 12 50.92 -14.45 39.52
C SER A 12 50.41 -13.84 38.21
N ILE A 13 51.31 -13.39 37.33
CA ILE A 13 50.94 -12.81 36.02
C ILE A 13 50.33 -13.89 35.09
N ILE A 14 50.91 -15.09 35.08
CA ILE A 14 50.40 -16.21 34.28
C ILE A 14 49.00 -16.65 34.72
N ILE A 15 48.77 -16.73 36.03
CA ILE A 15 47.46 -17.07 36.59
C ILE A 15 46.41 -16.01 36.24
N ALA A 16 46.79 -14.71 36.33
CA ALA A 16 45.89 -13.62 35.95
C ALA A 16 45.53 -13.67 34.46
N LEU A 17 46.47 -13.95 33.55
CA LEU A 17 46.26 -14.12 32.12
C LEU A 17 45.34 -15.32 31.80
N VAL A 18 45.54 -16.46 32.49
CA VAL A 18 44.69 -17.64 32.32
C VAL A 18 43.28 -17.35 32.78
N ILE A 19 43.08 -16.65 33.90
CA ILE A 19 41.73 -16.28 34.39
C ILE A 19 41.03 -15.30 33.43
N THR A 20 41.75 -14.33 32.84
CA THR A 20 41.13 -13.43 31.87
C THR A 20 40.74 -14.11 30.57
N VAL A 21 41.53 -15.06 30.11
CA VAL A 21 41.18 -15.90 28.94
C VAL A 21 39.98 -16.78 29.24
N TYR A 22 39.93 -17.44 30.40
CA TYR A 22 38.76 -18.25 30.81
C TYR A 22 37.49 -17.42 30.95
N PHE A 23 37.59 -16.19 31.48
CA PHE A 23 36.44 -15.28 31.59
C PHE A 23 35.96 -14.75 30.25
N SER A 24 36.87 -14.58 29.28
CA SER A 24 36.50 -14.22 27.89
C SER A 24 35.81 -15.38 27.18
N TYR A 25 36.35 -16.62 27.34
CA TYR A 25 35.69 -17.81 26.78
C TYR A 25 34.31 -18.07 27.41
N ALA A 26 34.15 -17.90 28.71
CA ALA A 26 32.87 -18.06 29.37
C ALA A 26 31.81 -17.04 28.89
N LYS A 27 32.19 -15.82 28.56
CA LYS A 27 31.29 -14.80 27.97
C LYS A 27 30.85 -15.16 26.55
N VAL A 28 31.73 -15.75 25.75
CA VAL A 28 31.42 -16.16 24.37
C VAL A 28 30.50 -17.38 24.35
N VAL A 29 30.71 -18.35 25.25
CA VAL A 29 29.85 -19.54 25.35
C VAL A 29 28.45 -19.24 25.92
N CYS A 30 28.34 -18.24 26.84
CA CYS A 30 27.01 -17.83 27.36
C CYS A 30 26.19 -16.99 26.35
N ALA A 31 26.80 -16.41 25.32
CA ALA A 31 26.06 -15.61 24.34
C ALA A 31 25.32 -16.44 23.28
N GLU A 32 25.68 -17.72 23.10
CA GLU A 32 25.08 -18.59 22.06
C GLU A 32 23.92 -19.47 22.57
N THR A 33 23.57 -19.43 23.84
CA THR A 33 22.44 -20.24 24.39
C THR A 33 21.24 -19.36 24.72
N GLN A 34 20.94 -18.34 23.93
CA GLN A 34 19.54 -17.89 23.87
C GLN A 34 18.78 -18.94 23.07
N GLY A 35 18.23 -19.93 23.75
CA GLY A 35 17.35 -20.91 23.16
C GLY A 35 16.27 -20.17 22.37
N LYS A 36 16.36 -20.22 21.03
CA LYS A 36 15.33 -19.71 20.13
C LYS A 36 14.05 -20.42 20.54
N ILE A 37 13.18 -19.75 21.29
CA ILE A 37 11.86 -20.28 21.61
C ILE A 37 11.17 -20.47 20.27
N VAL A 38 11.12 -21.71 19.81
CA VAL A 38 10.45 -22.08 18.55
C VAL A 38 8.95 -21.98 18.85
N ARG A 39 8.33 -20.91 18.39
CA ARG A 39 6.87 -20.73 18.49
C ARG A 39 6.22 -21.46 17.32
N ILE A 40 5.23 -22.29 17.60
CA ILE A 40 4.51 -23.05 16.56
C ILE A 40 3.28 -22.28 16.12
N ILE A 41 3.02 -22.22 14.84
CA ILE A 41 1.80 -21.64 14.27
C ILE A 41 0.65 -22.61 14.55
N LYS A 42 -0.27 -22.23 15.43
CA LYS A 42 -1.45 -23.03 15.78
C LYS A 42 -2.63 -22.76 14.85
N LYS A 43 -2.74 -21.52 14.39
CA LYS A 43 -3.84 -21.11 13.52
C LYS A 43 -3.38 -20.05 12.53
N ILE A 44 -3.88 -20.13 11.31
CA ILE A 44 -3.75 -19.06 10.31
C ILE A 44 -5.15 -18.59 9.94
N GLU A 45 -5.39 -17.30 10.14
CA GLU A 45 -6.68 -16.66 9.86
C GLU A 45 -6.50 -15.55 8.83
N ILE A 46 -7.48 -15.40 7.94
CA ILE A 46 -7.51 -14.33 6.94
C ILE A 46 -8.75 -13.51 7.22
N LYS A 47 -8.61 -12.19 7.34
CA LYS A 47 -9.70 -11.26 7.63
C LYS A 47 -9.69 -10.09 6.65
N GLY A 48 -10.87 -9.50 6.41
CA GLY A 48 -11.03 -8.29 5.58
C GLY A 48 -11.33 -8.59 4.11
N ASN A 49 -11.23 -9.84 3.66
CA ASN A 49 -11.65 -10.23 2.34
C ASN A 49 -13.20 -10.26 2.23
N GLN A 50 -13.72 -9.74 1.13
CA GLN A 50 -15.16 -9.67 0.84
C GLN A 50 -15.52 -10.34 -0.48
N ARG A 51 -14.82 -10.00 -1.56
CA ARG A 51 -15.02 -10.51 -2.93
C ARG A 51 -14.07 -11.67 -3.25
N ILE A 52 -12.86 -11.62 -2.69
CA ILE A 52 -11.86 -12.67 -2.90
C ILE A 52 -12.03 -13.77 -1.86
N SER A 53 -12.16 -15.00 -2.31
CA SER A 53 -12.38 -16.11 -1.40
C SER A 53 -11.16 -16.37 -0.50
N THR A 54 -11.41 -16.70 0.76
CA THR A 54 -10.35 -17.11 1.70
C THR A 54 -9.50 -18.25 1.16
N THR A 55 -10.10 -19.19 0.41
CA THR A 55 -9.38 -20.31 -0.22
C THR A 55 -8.38 -19.81 -1.26
N ALA A 56 -8.74 -18.81 -2.08
CA ALA A 56 -7.81 -18.26 -3.07
C ALA A 56 -6.60 -17.58 -2.41
N ILE A 57 -6.81 -16.82 -1.33
CA ILE A 57 -5.72 -16.20 -0.57
C ILE A 57 -4.88 -17.29 0.11
N ARG A 58 -5.53 -18.27 0.74
CA ARG A 58 -4.86 -19.35 1.43
C ARG A 58 -3.95 -20.18 0.52
N SER A 59 -4.33 -20.36 -0.74
CA SER A 59 -3.51 -21.12 -1.70
C SER A 59 -2.19 -20.44 -2.06
N SER A 60 -2.05 -19.12 -1.85
CA SER A 60 -0.81 -18.37 -2.06
C SER A 60 0.11 -18.39 -0.82
N ILE A 61 -0.41 -18.76 0.36
CA ILE A 61 0.33 -18.83 1.61
C ILE A 61 1.03 -20.18 1.74
N ARG A 62 2.33 -20.17 2.00
CA ARG A 62 3.16 -21.38 2.22
C ARG A 62 3.17 -21.84 3.66
N ALA A 63 3.10 -20.90 4.61
CA ALA A 63 3.04 -21.20 6.04
C ALA A 63 1.84 -22.11 6.34
N LYS A 64 2.06 -23.12 7.19
CA LYS A 64 1.02 -24.07 7.59
C LYS A 64 0.86 -24.10 9.09
N GLU A 65 -0.33 -24.48 9.52
CA GLU A 65 -0.58 -24.79 10.92
C GLU A 65 0.23 -26.02 11.33
N GLY A 66 0.94 -25.94 12.46
CA GLY A 66 1.91 -26.92 12.90
C GLY A 66 3.36 -26.58 12.60
N ASP A 67 3.63 -25.67 11.68
CA ASP A 67 4.99 -25.25 11.34
C ASP A 67 5.59 -24.32 12.41
N PRO A 68 6.93 -24.30 12.56
CA PRO A 68 7.60 -23.26 13.32
C PRO A 68 7.34 -21.90 12.69
N TYR A 69 7.05 -20.87 13.53
CA TYR A 69 6.92 -19.51 13.06
C TYR A 69 8.25 -18.99 12.52
N ASP A 70 8.25 -18.64 11.25
CA ASP A 70 9.38 -18.00 10.56
C ASP A 70 8.93 -16.65 10.00
N PRO A 71 9.46 -15.52 10.53
CA PRO A 71 9.15 -14.19 10.03
C PRO A 71 9.46 -13.99 8.54
N GLN A 72 10.52 -14.66 8.05
CA GLN A 72 10.89 -14.53 6.63
C GLN A 72 9.88 -15.24 5.73
N LEU A 73 9.42 -16.41 6.13
CA LEU A 73 8.37 -17.15 5.41
C LEU A 73 7.07 -16.34 5.38
N VAL A 74 6.66 -15.77 6.52
CA VAL A 74 5.45 -14.93 6.60
C VAL A 74 5.58 -13.68 5.74
N SER A 75 6.78 -13.05 5.67
CA SER A 75 7.03 -11.92 4.76
C SER A 75 6.87 -12.33 3.30
N GLN A 76 7.40 -13.51 2.91
CA GLN A 76 7.23 -14.05 1.55
C GLN A 76 5.77 -14.36 1.23
N ASP A 77 5.01 -14.80 2.21
CA ASP A 77 3.58 -15.04 2.07
C ASP A 77 2.80 -13.73 1.85
N VAL A 78 3.18 -12.65 2.55
CA VAL A 78 2.65 -11.31 2.26
C VAL A 78 2.95 -10.89 0.83
N ASP A 79 4.18 -11.06 0.36
CA ASP A 79 4.55 -10.75 -1.03
C ASP A 79 3.76 -11.60 -2.04
N ALA A 80 3.51 -12.86 -1.71
CA ALA A 80 2.69 -13.74 -2.54
C ALA A 80 1.22 -13.29 -2.62
N ILE A 81 0.64 -12.85 -1.50
CA ILE A 81 -0.71 -12.27 -1.48
C ILE A 81 -0.74 -10.95 -2.26
N TRP A 82 0.28 -10.07 -2.11
CA TRP A 82 0.42 -8.85 -2.91
C TRP A 82 0.45 -9.13 -4.41
N SER A 83 1.14 -10.20 -4.81
CA SER A 83 1.28 -10.60 -6.21
C SER A 83 -0.04 -11.01 -6.86
N LEU A 84 -1.08 -11.31 -6.09
CA LEU A 84 -2.45 -11.53 -6.60
C LEU A 84 -3.06 -10.26 -7.19
N GLY A 85 -2.59 -9.06 -6.78
CA GLY A 85 -2.99 -7.78 -7.34
C GLY A 85 -4.36 -7.25 -6.91
N PHE A 86 -5.03 -7.90 -5.96
CA PHE A 86 -6.39 -7.58 -5.52
C PHE A 86 -6.48 -6.72 -4.26
N PHE A 87 -5.35 -6.43 -3.62
CA PHE A 87 -5.32 -5.80 -2.31
C PHE A 87 -4.64 -4.43 -2.35
N ASP A 88 -5.13 -3.50 -1.52
CA ASP A 88 -4.55 -2.17 -1.29
C ASP A 88 -3.75 -2.13 0.01
N ASN A 89 -4.00 -3.04 0.94
CA ASN A 89 -3.21 -3.21 2.13
C ASN A 89 -3.22 -4.66 2.61
N ILE A 90 -2.10 -5.11 3.18
CA ILE A 90 -1.94 -6.42 3.81
C ILE A 90 -1.11 -6.22 5.07
N GLU A 91 -1.69 -6.52 6.22
CA GLU A 91 -1.05 -6.48 7.52
C GLU A 91 -1.03 -7.86 8.14
N VAL A 92 -0.03 -8.15 8.94
CA VAL A 92 0.07 -9.41 9.68
C VAL A 92 0.06 -9.11 11.16
N GLU A 93 -0.93 -9.67 11.85
CA GLU A 93 -1.00 -9.64 13.30
C GLU A 93 -0.64 -11.01 13.89
N LEU A 94 0.10 -10.98 14.98
CA LEU A 94 0.46 -12.18 15.74
C LEU A 94 -0.29 -12.15 17.07
N GLU A 95 -1.18 -13.09 17.25
CA GLU A 95 -1.89 -13.28 18.52
C GLU A 95 -1.26 -14.44 19.29
N GLU A 96 -0.86 -14.21 20.53
CA GLU A 96 -0.34 -15.29 21.39
C GLU A 96 -1.48 -16.20 21.87
N MET A 97 -1.27 -17.50 21.73
CA MET A 97 -2.17 -18.53 22.25
C MET A 97 -1.44 -19.35 23.31
N THR A 98 -2.19 -20.09 24.13
CA THR A 98 -1.65 -20.92 25.22
C THR A 98 -0.57 -21.89 24.72
N ASP A 99 -0.71 -22.41 23.47
CA ASP A 99 0.16 -23.45 22.92
C ASP A 99 0.95 -22.98 21.70
N GLY A 100 1.02 -21.69 21.38
CA GLY A 100 1.75 -21.21 20.22
C GLY A 100 1.23 -19.87 19.69
N LEU A 101 1.29 -19.63 18.39
CA LEU A 101 0.92 -18.39 17.74
C LEU A 101 -0.26 -18.59 16.78
N LYS A 102 -1.13 -17.60 16.74
CA LYS A 102 -2.10 -17.41 15.67
C LYS A 102 -1.58 -16.29 14.76
N VAL A 103 -1.45 -16.58 13.49
CA VAL A 103 -1.06 -15.62 12.45
C VAL A 103 -2.32 -15.13 11.75
N VAL A 104 -2.58 -13.85 11.81
CA VAL A 104 -3.77 -13.24 11.18
C VAL A 104 -3.30 -12.34 10.03
N PHE A 105 -3.71 -12.67 8.80
CA PHE A 105 -3.52 -11.81 7.63
C PHE A 105 -4.75 -10.90 7.50
N LEU A 106 -4.55 -9.62 7.77
CA LEU A 106 -5.57 -8.59 7.57
C LEU A 106 -5.41 -8.03 6.15
N VAL A 107 -6.37 -8.28 5.30
CA VAL A 107 -6.32 -7.82 3.91
C VAL A 107 -7.37 -6.74 3.67
N THR A 108 -7.01 -5.71 2.91
CA THR A 108 -7.94 -4.69 2.40
C THR A 108 -8.02 -4.84 0.90
N GLU A 109 -9.17 -5.26 0.40
CA GLU A 109 -9.38 -5.43 -1.04
C GLU A 109 -9.43 -4.07 -1.75
N ARG A 110 -8.92 -4.03 -2.97
CA ARG A 110 -9.05 -2.86 -3.85
C ARG A 110 -10.50 -2.60 -4.17
N ALA A 111 -10.89 -1.34 -4.02
CA ALA A 111 -12.25 -0.94 -4.37
C ALA A 111 -12.50 -1.11 -5.88
N VAL A 112 -13.57 -1.81 -6.23
CA VAL A 112 -14.04 -1.98 -7.60
C VAL A 112 -15.14 -0.97 -7.86
N ILE A 113 -15.08 -0.25 -8.98
CA ILE A 113 -16.07 0.75 -9.39
C ILE A 113 -17.39 0.05 -9.72
N ASP A 114 -18.40 0.23 -8.90
CA ASP A 114 -19.74 -0.31 -9.18
C ASP A 114 -20.57 0.65 -10.05
N GLU A 115 -20.36 1.97 -9.91
CA GLU A 115 -21.11 2.98 -10.64
C GLU A 115 -20.27 4.24 -10.90
N ILE A 116 -20.49 4.90 -12.05
CA ILE A 116 -19.88 6.18 -12.40
C ILE A 116 -20.96 7.22 -12.59
N GLN A 117 -20.91 8.28 -11.78
CA GLN A 117 -21.86 9.38 -11.79
C GLN A 117 -21.19 10.70 -12.22
N PHE A 118 -21.96 11.55 -12.90
CA PHE A 118 -21.56 12.92 -13.26
C PHE A 118 -22.55 13.90 -12.64
N GLN A 119 -22.07 14.88 -11.93
CA GLN A 119 -22.88 15.91 -11.26
C GLN A 119 -22.48 17.30 -11.77
N GLY A 120 -23.47 18.19 -11.96
CA GLY A 120 -23.23 19.56 -12.43
C GLY A 120 -23.08 19.72 -13.95
N ASN A 121 -23.08 18.67 -14.74
CA ASN A 121 -22.90 18.67 -16.20
C ASN A 121 -24.18 19.09 -16.95
N LYS A 122 -24.50 20.40 -16.97
CA LYS A 122 -25.72 20.94 -17.59
C LYS A 122 -25.64 21.02 -19.13
N LYS A 123 -24.45 21.27 -19.67
CA LYS A 123 -24.21 21.52 -21.12
C LYS A 123 -23.76 20.31 -21.92
N ILE A 124 -23.13 19.34 -21.25
CA ILE A 124 -22.70 18.10 -21.89
C ILE A 124 -23.38 16.93 -21.19
N LYS A 125 -24.09 16.12 -21.96
CA LYS A 125 -24.81 14.94 -21.44
C LYS A 125 -23.81 13.90 -20.88
N ALA A 126 -24.16 13.24 -19.77
CA ALA A 126 -23.37 12.20 -19.12
C ALA A 126 -22.90 11.11 -20.10
N LYS A 127 -23.76 10.67 -21.03
CA LYS A 127 -23.40 9.69 -22.09
C LYS A 127 -22.19 10.13 -22.93
N LYS A 128 -22.03 11.45 -23.18
CA LYS A 128 -20.88 11.97 -23.92
C LYS A 128 -19.62 12.03 -23.06
N LEU A 129 -19.75 12.38 -21.78
CA LEU A 129 -18.68 12.38 -20.79
C LEU A 129 -18.15 10.95 -20.57
N LYS A 130 -19.05 9.98 -20.40
CA LYS A 130 -18.70 8.55 -20.22
C LYS A 130 -17.89 7.98 -21.39
N LYS A 131 -17.98 8.55 -22.59
CA LYS A 131 -17.16 8.15 -23.76
C LYS A 131 -15.77 8.76 -23.78
N GLN A 132 -15.47 9.75 -22.95
CA GLN A 132 -14.18 10.44 -22.91
C GLN A 132 -13.28 9.92 -21.78
N ILE A 133 -13.84 9.29 -20.75
CA ILE A 133 -13.11 8.74 -19.63
C ILE A 133 -12.60 7.34 -19.96
N GLU A 134 -11.51 6.96 -19.31
CA GLU A 134 -10.90 5.62 -19.43
C GLU A 134 -11.47 4.61 -18.46
N ILE A 135 -11.79 5.07 -17.23
CA ILE A 135 -12.35 4.18 -16.20
C ILE A 135 -13.72 3.64 -16.62
N LYS A 136 -13.97 2.40 -16.20
CA LYS A 136 -15.26 1.71 -16.45
C LYS A 136 -15.79 1.09 -15.17
N GLU A 137 -17.08 0.84 -15.14
CA GLU A 137 -17.69 -0.01 -14.12
C GLU A 137 -17.07 -1.41 -14.19
N GLY A 138 -16.69 -1.97 -13.04
CA GLY A 138 -15.95 -3.21 -12.93
C GLY A 138 -14.42 -3.05 -12.83
N ASP A 139 -13.86 -1.86 -13.13
CA ASP A 139 -12.44 -1.59 -12.95
C ASP A 139 -12.10 -1.31 -11.47
N TYR A 140 -10.84 -1.51 -11.08
CA TYR A 140 -10.35 -1.04 -9.80
C TYR A 140 -10.20 0.48 -9.78
N VAL A 141 -10.51 1.10 -8.64
CA VAL A 141 -10.26 2.52 -8.44
C VAL A 141 -8.75 2.79 -8.47
N LYS A 142 -8.33 3.59 -9.44
CA LYS A 142 -6.93 4.02 -9.59
C LYS A 142 -6.86 5.54 -9.56
N PRO A 143 -6.33 6.17 -8.51
CA PRO A 143 -6.34 7.62 -8.35
C PRO A 143 -5.76 8.38 -9.54
N TYR A 144 -4.70 7.85 -10.16
CA TYR A 144 -4.07 8.48 -11.33
C TYR A 144 -4.99 8.49 -12.56
N LEU A 145 -5.83 7.44 -12.76
CA LEU A 145 -6.81 7.40 -13.86
C LEU A 145 -7.94 8.37 -13.61
N LEU A 146 -8.41 8.52 -12.36
CA LEU A 146 -9.41 9.53 -12.01
C LEU A 146 -8.91 10.92 -12.39
N LYS A 147 -7.64 11.23 -12.09
CA LYS A 147 -7.03 12.51 -12.43
C LYS A 147 -6.90 12.72 -13.93
N LEU A 148 -6.50 11.69 -14.65
CA LEU A 148 -6.42 11.72 -16.12
C LEU A 148 -7.81 12.00 -16.73
N ASP A 149 -8.83 11.35 -16.21
CA ASP A 149 -10.20 11.51 -16.71
C ASP A 149 -10.81 12.87 -16.34
N GLU A 150 -10.47 13.45 -15.18
CA GLU A 150 -10.77 14.86 -14.88
C GLU A 150 -10.24 15.78 -15.99
N ASP A 151 -8.97 15.60 -16.38
CA ASP A 151 -8.33 16.47 -17.36
C ASP A 151 -8.93 16.30 -18.76
N LYS A 152 -9.28 15.07 -19.14
CA LYS A 152 -10.01 14.82 -20.42
C LYS A 152 -11.39 15.50 -20.44
N ILE A 153 -12.11 15.45 -19.33
CA ILE A 153 -13.39 16.13 -19.21
C ILE A 153 -13.18 17.65 -19.33
N LYS A 154 -12.19 18.22 -18.62
CA LYS A 154 -11.84 19.65 -18.72
C LYS A 154 -11.54 20.06 -20.14
N GLU A 155 -10.69 19.31 -20.86
CA GLU A 155 -10.38 19.56 -22.27
C GLU A 155 -11.62 19.58 -23.15
N LEU A 156 -12.55 18.63 -22.94
CA LEU A 156 -13.80 18.61 -23.69
C LEU A 156 -14.65 19.85 -23.48
N TYR A 157 -14.67 20.41 -22.26
CA TYR A 157 -15.37 21.65 -21.95
C TYR A 157 -14.64 22.88 -22.50
N ILE A 158 -13.31 22.93 -22.40
CA ILE A 158 -12.48 24.00 -22.96
C ILE A 158 -12.68 24.11 -24.48
N LYS A 159 -12.70 23.00 -25.21
CA LYS A 159 -13.04 22.93 -26.65
C LYS A 159 -14.45 23.50 -26.97
N LYS A 160 -15.32 23.56 -25.97
CA LYS A 160 -16.66 24.16 -26.07
C LYS A 160 -16.75 25.60 -25.52
N CYS A 161 -15.60 26.23 -25.29
CA CYS A 161 -15.45 27.60 -24.78
C CYS A 161 -15.84 27.80 -23.31
N PHE A 162 -15.80 26.76 -22.48
CA PHE A 162 -15.94 26.84 -21.03
C PHE A 162 -14.55 26.86 -20.38
N GLN A 163 -13.89 28.04 -20.38
CA GLN A 163 -12.51 28.18 -19.91
C GLN A 163 -12.34 28.11 -18.39
N ARG A 164 -13.43 28.34 -17.61
CA ARG A 164 -13.42 28.33 -16.15
C ARG A 164 -14.00 27.02 -15.58
N ILE A 165 -13.91 25.96 -16.36
CA ILE A 165 -14.37 24.62 -15.96
C ILE A 165 -13.54 24.11 -14.77
N GLN A 166 -14.19 23.58 -13.75
CA GLN A 166 -13.57 22.77 -12.71
C GLN A 166 -14.19 21.38 -12.73
N VAL A 167 -13.35 20.38 -12.59
CA VAL A 167 -13.77 18.98 -12.51
C VAL A 167 -12.98 18.35 -11.39
N HIS A 168 -13.68 17.68 -10.50
CA HIS A 168 -13.10 16.90 -9.41
C HIS A 168 -13.75 15.52 -9.35
N ALA A 169 -12.94 14.48 -9.34
CA ALA A 169 -13.38 13.10 -9.22
C ALA A 169 -13.10 12.58 -7.82
N GLU A 170 -14.07 11.96 -7.22
CA GLU A 170 -13.95 11.28 -5.94
C GLU A 170 -14.56 9.89 -6.00
N SER A 171 -14.01 8.95 -5.24
CA SER A 171 -14.63 7.66 -4.99
C SER A 171 -15.23 7.63 -3.59
N LYS A 172 -16.43 7.14 -3.47
CA LYS A 172 -17.12 6.99 -2.18
C LYS A 172 -17.89 5.68 -2.13
N VAL A 173 -18.03 5.15 -0.93
CA VAL A 173 -18.88 4.00 -0.69
C VAL A 173 -20.27 4.50 -0.31
N ALA A 174 -21.28 4.12 -1.08
CA ALA A 174 -22.68 4.42 -0.84
C ALA A 174 -23.50 3.12 -0.98
N ASP A 175 -24.26 2.78 0.03
CA ASP A 175 -25.08 1.55 0.06
C ASP A 175 -24.30 0.26 -0.26
N GLY A 176 -23.05 0.18 0.24
CA GLY A 176 -22.16 -0.96 0.00
C GLY A 176 -21.56 -1.02 -1.41
N LYS A 177 -21.79 0.00 -2.25
CA LYS A 177 -21.24 0.13 -3.60
C LYS A 177 -20.19 1.22 -3.66
N THR A 178 -19.13 0.98 -4.42
CA THR A 178 -18.13 2.00 -4.72
C THR A 178 -18.60 2.82 -5.92
N VAL A 179 -18.90 4.09 -5.67
CA VAL A 179 -19.36 5.03 -6.69
C VAL A 179 -18.28 6.06 -6.96
N VAL A 180 -17.88 6.21 -8.22
CA VAL A 180 -17.01 7.32 -8.65
C VAL A 180 -17.90 8.48 -9.13
N VAL A 181 -17.73 9.64 -8.51
CA VAL A 181 -18.52 10.84 -8.83
C VAL A 181 -17.60 11.90 -9.42
N PHE A 182 -17.90 12.36 -10.64
CA PHE A 182 -17.27 13.52 -11.25
C PHE A 182 -18.11 14.76 -10.98
N ASN A 183 -17.64 15.60 -10.06
CA ASN A 183 -18.24 16.91 -9.74
C ASN A 183 -17.76 17.95 -10.77
N ILE A 184 -18.67 18.56 -11.51
CA ILE A 184 -18.40 19.44 -12.66
C ILE A 184 -18.98 20.81 -12.38
N GLU A 185 -18.12 21.83 -12.35
CA GLU A 185 -18.51 23.25 -12.30
C GLU A 185 -18.21 23.89 -13.64
N GLU A 186 -19.21 23.98 -14.52
CA GLU A 186 -19.01 24.40 -15.92
C GLU A 186 -18.51 25.84 -16.08
N GLY A 187 -18.83 26.74 -15.14
CA GLY A 187 -18.54 28.14 -15.28
C GLY A 187 -19.27 28.81 -16.46
N PRO A 188 -19.02 30.10 -16.71
CA PRO A 188 -19.62 30.84 -17.84
C PRO A 188 -18.99 30.43 -19.18
N LYS A 189 -19.82 30.33 -20.22
CA LYS A 189 -19.31 30.16 -21.59
C LYS A 189 -18.72 31.47 -22.10
N ILE A 190 -17.46 31.44 -22.51
CA ILE A 190 -16.80 32.58 -23.12
C ILE A 190 -17.29 32.76 -24.55
N ARG A 191 -17.61 34.02 -24.94
CA ARG A 191 -18.00 34.42 -26.28
C ARG A 191 -17.21 35.66 -26.68
N ILE A 192 -16.85 35.75 -27.96
CA ILE A 192 -16.24 36.93 -28.51
C ILE A 192 -17.34 38.01 -28.60
N ALA A 193 -17.23 39.05 -27.80
CA ALA A 193 -18.19 40.14 -27.79
C ALA A 193 -17.96 41.14 -28.97
N LYS A 194 -16.69 41.35 -29.32
CA LYS A 194 -16.32 42.29 -30.41
C LYS A 194 -14.98 41.89 -30.98
N ILE A 195 -14.86 42.01 -32.32
CA ILE A 195 -13.60 41.92 -33.08
C ILE A 195 -13.33 43.30 -33.63
N THR A 196 -12.15 43.85 -33.39
CA THR A 196 -11.73 45.14 -33.92
C THR A 196 -10.43 44.94 -34.75
N PHE A 197 -10.41 45.46 -35.93
CA PHE A 197 -9.21 45.46 -36.80
C PHE A 197 -8.55 46.85 -36.72
N ALA A 198 -7.24 46.85 -36.48
CA ALA A 198 -6.44 48.04 -36.45
C ALA A 198 -5.35 47.93 -37.52
N GLY A 199 -5.02 49.06 -38.21
CA GLY A 199 -3.96 49.13 -39.22
C GLY A 199 -4.31 48.54 -40.62
N ASN A 200 -5.57 48.17 -40.84
CA ASN A 200 -6.04 47.70 -42.14
C ASN A 200 -6.23 48.91 -43.11
N LYS A 201 -5.29 49.10 -44.06
CA LYS A 201 -5.33 50.18 -45.05
C LYS A 201 -6.08 49.81 -46.34
N ASN A 202 -6.03 48.55 -46.72
CA ASN A 202 -6.49 48.05 -48.03
C ASN A 202 -7.87 47.35 -47.99
N PHE A 203 -8.40 47.00 -46.82
CA PHE A 203 -9.69 46.31 -46.69
C PHE A 203 -10.65 47.10 -45.83
N LYS A 204 -11.90 47.26 -46.30
CA LYS A 204 -12.98 47.84 -45.51
C LYS A 204 -13.40 46.85 -44.39
N ARG A 205 -13.90 47.37 -43.28
CA ARG A 205 -14.45 46.60 -42.16
C ARG A 205 -15.71 45.84 -42.58
#